data_d439f08e435c2b531b91810086fe5404
#
_entry.id   d439f08e435c2b531b91810086fe5404
#
_cell.length_a   1.000
_cell.length_b   1.000
_cell.length_c   1.000
_cell.angle_alpha   90.00
_cell.angle_beta   90.00
_cell.angle_gamma   90.00
#
_symmetry.space_group_name_H-M   'P 1'
#
loop_
_entity.id
_entity.type
_entity.pdbx_description
1 polymer ?
#
loop_
_entity_poly.entity_id
_entity_poly.type
_entity_poly.pdbx_seq_one_letter_code
_entity_poly.pdbx_strand_id
1 'polypeptide(L)'
;MIVQEDAYMIKIYIREEDRVEGKPLYKKILEVVKENNLSGVTIFKAIMGYGPSKKIRSMSFLDLGSNLPILIEVIETKENAEKFLKEIDQLVTHGLVIMLPIKIIKYSP
;
A
#
# COMPACT_ATOMS: atom_id res chain seq x y z
N MET A 1 -15.57 19.39 11.07
CA MET A 1 -15.71 17.98 10.68
C MET A 1 -16.34 17.90 9.31
N ILE A 2 -15.69 17.20 8.41
CA ILE A 2 -16.20 16.98 7.05
C ILE A 2 -16.39 15.48 6.89
N VAL A 3 -17.55 15.08 6.36
CA VAL A 3 -17.87 13.66 6.15
C VAL A 3 -17.88 13.37 4.65
N GLN A 4 -17.11 12.38 4.25
CA GLN A 4 -17.03 11.87 2.89
C GLN A 4 -17.57 10.45 2.88
N GLU A 5 -18.71 10.22 2.20
CA GLU A 5 -19.37 8.92 2.20
C GLU A 5 -18.80 7.95 1.17
N ASP A 6 -18.59 8.41 -0.04
CA ASP A 6 -18.24 7.57 -1.17
C ASP A 6 -16.71 7.45 -1.27
N ALA A 7 -16.13 6.68 -0.38
CA ALA A 7 -14.67 6.56 -0.25
C ALA A 7 -14.25 5.11 -0.07
N TYR A 8 -12.97 4.85 -0.32
CA TYR A 8 -12.38 3.53 -0.17
C TYR A 8 -11.04 3.58 0.53
N MET A 9 -10.74 2.51 1.26
CA MET A 9 -9.41 2.21 1.73
C MET A 9 -8.85 1.09 0.87
N ILE A 10 -7.71 1.34 0.23
CA ILE A 10 -6.97 0.34 -0.54
C ILE A 10 -5.81 -0.12 0.33
N LYS A 11 -5.70 -1.43 0.52
CA LYS A 11 -4.58 -2.03 1.24
C LYS A 11 -3.78 -2.87 0.26
N ILE A 12 -2.49 -2.59 0.17
CA ILE A 12 -1.58 -3.28 -0.73
C ILE A 12 -0.56 -4.03 0.10
N TYR A 13 -0.58 -5.36 -0.03
CA TYR A 13 0.34 -6.25 0.70
C TYR A 13 1.43 -6.71 -0.25
N ILE A 14 2.63 -6.23 -0.04
CA ILE A 14 3.80 -6.55 -0.85
C ILE A 14 4.97 -6.87 0.08
N ARG A 15 6.15 -7.06 -0.49
CA ARG A 15 7.35 -7.35 0.28
C ARG A 15 8.36 -6.23 0.09
N GLU A 16 9.19 -6.05 1.07
CA GLU A 16 10.24 -5.03 1.03
C GLU A 16 11.19 -5.25 -0.15
N GLU A 17 11.43 -6.50 -0.52
CA GLU A 17 12.33 -6.88 -1.62
C GLU A 17 11.75 -6.69 -3.02
N ASP A 18 10.43 -6.49 -3.13
CA ASP A 18 9.79 -6.34 -4.44
C ASP A 18 10.31 -5.11 -5.16
N ARG A 19 10.60 -5.28 -6.45
CA ARG A 19 11.20 -4.26 -7.29
C ARG A 19 10.41 -4.05 -8.57
N VAL A 20 10.49 -2.85 -9.10
CA VAL A 20 10.00 -2.51 -10.41
C VAL A 20 11.01 -1.55 -11.05
N GLU A 21 11.52 -1.92 -12.23
CA GLU A 21 12.51 -1.14 -12.95
C GLU A 21 13.71 -0.74 -12.08
N GLY A 22 14.17 -1.68 -11.23
CA GLY A 22 15.32 -1.47 -10.37
C GLY A 22 15.06 -0.69 -9.10
N LYS A 23 13.83 -0.21 -8.90
CA LYS A 23 13.45 0.55 -7.70
C LYS A 23 12.63 -0.31 -6.75
N PRO A 24 12.68 -0.05 -5.43
CA PRO A 24 11.75 -0.69 -4.51
C PRO A 24 10.30 -0.40 -4.90
N LEU A 25 9.49 -1.44 -5.00
CA LEU A 25 8.10 -1.29 -5.39
C LEU A 25 7.33 -0.34 -4.49
N TYR A 26 7.55 -0.42 -3.17
CA TYR A 26 6.81 0.45 -2.25
C TYR A 26 7.13 1.92 -2.47
N LYS A 27 8.37 2.25 -2.88
CA LYS A 27 8.74 3.63 -3.21
C LYS A 27 8.10 4.08 -4.51
N LYS A 28 8.01 3.18 -5.49
CA LYS A 28 7.35 3.49 -6.76
C LYS A 28 5.87 3.76 -6.54
N ILE A 29 5.22 2.98 -5.68
CA ILE A 29 3.81 3.21 -5.35
C ILE A 29 3.63 4.57 -4.68
N LEU A 30 4.54 4.97 -3.79
CA LEU A 30 4.49 6.29 -3.18
C LEU A 30 4.62 7.40 -4.23
N GLU A 31 5.50 7.22 -5.23
CA GLU A 31 5.61 8.17 -6.33
C GLU A 31 4.29 8.31 -7.09
N VAL A 32 3.64 7.18 -7.38
CA VAL A 32 2.33 7.19 -8.06
C VAL A 32 1.28 7.95 -7.25
N VAL A 33 1.25 7.74 -5.94
CA VAL A 33 0.34 8.47 -5.04
C VAL A 33 0.59 9.98 -5.14
N LYS A 34 1.85 10.39 -5.12
CA LYS A 34 2.22 11.81 -5.22
C LYS A 34 1.87 12.41 -6.58
N GLU A 35 2.19 11.69 -7.65
CA GLU A 35 1.93 12.15 -9.02
C GLU A 35 0.43 12.33 -9.29
N ASN A 36 -0.40 11.50 -8.66
CA ASN A 36 -1.86 11.59 -8.81
C ASN A 36 -2.51 12.49 -7.77
N ASN A 37 -1.72 13.13 -6.93
CA ASN A 37 -2.20 14.06 -5.92
C ASN A 37 -3.28 13.45 -5.03
N LEU A 38 -3.07 12.22 -4.60
CA LEU A 38 -4.01 11.53 -3.73
C LEU A 38 -3.97 12.09 -2.30
N SER A 39 -5.07 11.91 -1.57
CA SER A 39 -5.26 12.54 -0.27
C SER A 39 -4.34 12.02 0.82
N GLY A 40 -4.01 10.73 0.79
CA GLY A 40 -3.17 10.20 1.83
C GLY A 40 -2.70 8.77 1.57
N VAL A 41 -1.50 8.49 2.05
CA VAL A 41 -0.91 7.16 2.01
C VAL A 41 -0.12 6.95 3.29
N THR A 42 -0.17 5.75 3.82
CA THR A 42 0.66 5.34 4.94
C THR A 42 1.31 4.01 4.61
N ILE A 43 2.61 3.92 4.83
CA ILE A 43 3.37 2.71 4.55
C ILE A 43 3.83 2.12 5.88
N PHE A 44 3.46 0.86 6.10
CA PHE A 44 3.80 0.12 7.30
C PHE A 44 4.81 -0.96 6.94
N LYS A 45 5.85 -1.08 7.74
CA LYS A 45 6.78 -2.20 7.66
C LYS A 45 6.41 -3.16 8.78
N ALA A 46 5.96 -4.36 8.41
CA ALA A 46 5.53 -5.34 9.39
C ALA A 46 6.74 -5.97 10.07
N ILE A 47 6.57 -6.34 11.33
CA ILE A 47 7.64 -6.99 12.09
C ILE A 47 7.71 -8.49 11.80
N MET A 48 6.63 -9.08 11.28
CA MET A 48 6.55 -10.51 11.00
C MET A 48 5.37 -10.76 10.07
N GLY A 49 5.47 -11.76 9.22
CA GLY A 49 4.38 -12.16 8.36
C GLY A 49 4.56 -13.55 7.76
N TYR A 50 3.46 -14.10 7.27
CA TYR A 50 3.41 -15.36 6.54
C TYR A 50 2.38 -15.20 5.43
N GLY A 51 2.75 -15.58 4.24
CA GLY A 51 1.89 -15.38 3.08
C GLY A 51 2.06 -16.46 2.01
N PRO A 52 1.71 -16.16 0.75
CA PRO A 52 1.71 -17.15 -0.32
C PRO A 52 3.04 -17.86 -0.56
N SER A 53 4.16 -17.24 -0.23
CA SER A 53 5.47 -17.88 -0.35
C SER A 53 5.67 -18.99 0.68
N LYS A 54 4.78 -19.07 1.69
CA LYS A 54 4.83 -20.04 2.79
C LYS A 54 6.12 -20.00 3.59
N LYS A 55 6.72 -18.82 3.66
CA LYS A 55 7.88 -18.55 4.49
C LYS A 55 7.51 -17.55 5.56
N ILE A 56 7.98 -17.79 6.79
CA ILE A 56 7.84 -16.81 7.85
C ILE A 56 8.89 -15.75 7.65
N ARG A 57 8.46 -14.49 7.59
CA ARG A 57 9.33 -13.34 7.49
C ARG A 57 9.26 -12.58 8.80
N SER A 58 10.40 -12.39 9.44
CA SER A 58 10.43 -11.72 10.73
C SER A 58 11.66 -10.83 10.86
N MET A 59 11.53 -9.84 11.72
CA MET A 59 12.64 -8.97 12.07
C MET A 59 13.50 -9.68 13.11
N SER A 60 14.61 -10.29 12.65
CA SER A 60 15.55 -10.99 13.50
C SER A 60 16.92 -10.34 13.33
N PHE A 61 17.71 -10.32 14.40
CA PHE A 61 19.06 -9.76 14.31
C PHE A 61 19.98 -10.58 13.39
N LEU A 62 19.61 -11.83 13.11
CA LEU A 62 20.34 -12.67 12.16
C LEU A 62 19.91 -12.40 10.72
N ASP A 63 18.79 -11.73 10.55
CA ASP A 63 18.19 -11.47 9.25
C ASP A 63 18.55 -10.06 8.84
N LEU A 64 19.74 -9.91 8.30
CA LEU A 64 20.24 -8.60 7.87
C LEU A 64 19.60 -8.13 6.57
N GLY A 65 18.74 -8.94 5.98
CA GLY A 65 18.10 -8.65 4.71
C GLY A 65 16.82 -7.86 4.87
N SER A 66 16.45 -7.16 3.80
CA SER A 66 15.25 -6.34 3.69
C SER A 66 14.11 -7.20 3.17
N ASN A 67 13.57 -8.08 3.99
CA ASN A 67 12.61 -9.06 3.52
C ASN A 67 11.34 -9.13 4.36
N LEU A 68 10.93 -7.99 4.88
CA LEU A 68 9.73 -7.91 5.70
C LEU A 68 8.52 -7.56 4.85
N PRO A 69 7.33 -7.95 5.31
CA PRO A 69 6.11 -7.53 4.63
C PRO A 69 5.92 -6.01 4.70
N ILE A 70 5.39 -5.46 3.63
CA ILE A 70 5.03 -4.04 3.57
C ILE A 70 3.53 -3.95 3.33
N LEU A 71 2.87 -3.14 4.13
CA LEU A 71 1.46 -2.79 3.94
C LEU A 71 1.37 -1.32 3.57
N ILE A 72 0.73 -1.05 2.45
CA ILE A 72 0.47 0.33 2.01
C ILE A 72 -1.02 0.57 2.11
N GLU A 73 -1.42 1.60 2.85
CA GLU A 73 -2.82 2.00 2.95
C GLU A 73 -3.03 3.33 2.25
N VAL A 74 -3.98 3.35 1.32
CA VAL A 74 -4.39 4.54 0.59
C VAL A 74 -5.86 4.79 0.88
N ILE A 75 -6.18 6.00 1.33
CA ILE A 75 -7.55 6.40 1.63
C ILE A 75 -7.93 7.47 0.62
N GLU A 76 -9.01 7.24 -0.13
CA GLU A 76 -9.34 8.10 -1.25
C GLU A 76 -10.83 8.05 -1.60
N THR A 77 -11.29 9.04 -2.36
CA THR A 77 -12.62 9.00 -2.94
C THR A 77 -12.72 7.81 -3.89
N LYS A 78 -13.94 7.35 -4.14
CA LYS A 78 -14.17 6.21 -5.04
C LYS A 78 -13.53 6.44 -6.41
N GLU A 79 -13.73 7.59 -6.99
CA GLU A 79 -13.21 7.91 -8.33
C GLU A 79 -11.67 7.82 -8.37
N ASN A 80 -11.02 8.47 -7.43
CA ASN A 80 -9.56 8.49 -7.39
C ASN A 80 -8.98 7.12 -7.02
N ALA A 81 -9.68 6.36 -6.17
CA ALA A 81 -9.28 5.00 -5.83
C ALA A 81 -9.29 4.09 -7.06
N GLU A 82 -10.33 4.20 -7.88
CA GLU A 82 -10.42 3.40 -9.10
C GLU A 82 -9.33 3.75 -10.11
N LYS A 83 -9.01 5.02 -10.26
CA LYS A 83 -7.91 5.46 -11.13
C LYS A 83 -6.57 4.94 -10.62
N PHE A 84 -6.35 5.02 -9.32
CA PHE A 84 -5.13 4.53 -8.70
C PHE A 84 -4.95 3.04 -8.91
N LEU A 85 -6.02 2.25 -8.77
CA LEU A 85 -5.95 0.80 -8.98
C LEU A 85 -5.51 0.43 -10.39
N LYS A 86 -5.93 1.18 -11.41
CA LYS A 86 -5.49 0.92 -12.78
C LYS A 86 -3.99 1.05 -12.95
N GLU A 87 -3.38 2.02 -12.26
CA GLU A 87 -1.93 2.18 -12.29
C GLU A 87 -1.23 1.09 -11.48
N ILE A 88 -1.79 0.70 -10.35
CA ILE A 88 -1.24 -0.36 -9.52
C ILE A 88 -1.25 -1.71 -10.24
N ASP A 89 -2.27 -1.97 -11.05
CA ASP A 89 -2.35 -3.20 -11.84
C ASP A 89 -1.14 -3.41 -12.74
N GLN A 90 -0.49 -2.34 -13.15
CA GLN A 90 0.69 -2.42 -13.99
C GLN A 90 1.99 -2.60 -13.21
N LEU A 91 1.96 -2.37 -11.92
CA LEU A 91 3.15 -2.37 -11.06
C LEU A 91 3.25 -3.60 -10.18
N VAL A 92 2.14 -4.03 -9.61
CA VAL A 92 2.13 -5.14 -8.65
C VAL A 92 1.94 -6.45 -9.40
N THR A 93 2.98 -7.28 -9.42
CA THR A 93 2.94 -8.60 -10.05
C THR A 93 2.78 -9.72 -9.03
N HIS A 94 3.25 -9.49 -7.81
CA HIS A 94 3.13 -10.43 -6.69
C HIS A 94 2.65 -9.66 -5.48
N GLY A 95 1.58 -10.12 -4.87
CA GLY A 95 1.03 -9.47 -3.71
C GLY A 95 -0.47 -9.58 -3.68
N LEU A 96 -1.07 -8.83 -2.78
CA LEU A 96 -2.51 -8.82 -2.59
C LEU A 96 -2.96 -7.38 -2.45
N VAL A 97 -4.02 -7.04 -3.16
CA VAL A 97 -4.65 -5.72 -3.04
C VAL A 97 -6.09 -5.95 -2.62
N ILE A 98 -6.52 -5.28 -1.56
CA ILE A 98 -7.92 -5.29 -1.14
C ILE A 98 -8.45 -3.86 -1.14
N MET A 99 -9.75 -3.73 -1.35
CA MET A 99 -10.42 -2.45 -1.36
C MET A 99 -11.66 -2.54 -0.49
N LEU A 100 -11.78 -1.62 0.46
CA LEU A 100 -12.90 -1.57 1.39
C LEU A 100 -13.64 -0.26 1.23
N PRO A 101 -14.99 -0.30 1.13
CA PRO A 101 -15.77 0.92 1.21
C PRO A 101 -15.71 1.47 2.63
N ILE A 102 -15.50 2.77 2.75
CA ILE A 102 -15.37 3.44 4.03
C ILE A 102 -16.09 4.78 4.03
N LYS A 103 -16.29 5.29 5.22
CA LYS A 103 -16.72 6.67 5.44
C LYS A 103 -15.52 7.41 6.03
N ILE A 104 -15.17 8.52 5.42
CA ILE A 104 -14.08 9.36 5.92
C ILE A 104 -14.67 10.49 6.74
N ILE A 105 -14.14 10.70 7.93
CA ILE A 105 -14.47 11.84 8.76
C ILE A 105 -13.19 12.64 8.92
N LYS A 106 -13.16 13.84 8.33
CA LYS A 106 -11.99 14.69 8.34
C LYS A 106 -12.12 15.78 9.38
N TYR A 107 -11.04 16.04 10.05
CA TYR A 107 -10.91 17.19 10.96
C TYR A 107 -9.83 18.07 10.36
N SER A 108 -10.12 19.36 10.23
CA SER A 108 -9.12 20.30 9.75
C SER A 108 -8.97 21.44 10.74
N PRO A 109 -7.78 22.04 10.83
CA PRO A 109 -7.53 23.16 11.70
C PRO A 109 -8.34 24.38 11.30
#